data_a5aeec567de0d9e57f3d4e12741358d1
#
_entry.id   a5aeec567de0d9e57f3d4e12741358d1
#
_cell.length_a   1.000
_cell.length_b   1.000
_cell.length_c   1.000
_cell.angle_alpha   90.00
_cell.angle_beta   90.00
_cell.angle_gamma   90.00
#
_symmetry.space_group_name_H-M   'P 1'
#
loop_
_entity.id
_entity.type
_entity.pdbx_description
1 polymer ?
#
loop_
_entity_poly.entity_id
_entity_poly.type
_entity_poly.pdbx_seq_one_letter_code
_entity_poly.pdbx_strand_id
1 'polypeptide(L)'
;MLAVTTAISVVDGVSTAVAADNPNPTVIVGGDPQGVAVDPDGKHAYVASYGDNSVRVIDTATQQVVGSIHVGANPLGVAVDPDSRHAFVTNFSENSVSVIDTASGKLIKNVPVGQNPASVTVFPRDHYVFVTNSYGNTVSVINSRDLKVVGVVPVGVHPDGVAIDPKGQFAYVANSGSNTLSVIDIHTQKVVRSVLVGRAPQKVAVDPDGKHIYVTNSGDNTLSVIDAPNQLDLNYVQSLLKLKVNNTIPVGINPRGLAVTRDSHHALVVNVGEDTMSVIDTATSTVISTSYVGYSPDQVAVAPDSTAYVTARGDGTVTVIRPS
;
A
#
# COMPACT_ATOMS: atom_id res chain seq x y z
N MET A 1 -23.00 7.58 -35.75
CA MET A 1 -23.06 8.85 -35.01
C MET A 1 -23.94 8.58 -33.78
N LEU A 2 -23.39 8.02 -32.72
CA LEU A 2 -24.09 7.78 -31.47
C LEU A 2 -23.70 8.90 -30.49
N ALA A 3 -24.69 9.64 -30.06
CA ALA A 3 -24.54 10.67 -29.04
C ALA A 3 -24.35 10.00 -27.67
N VAL A 4 -23.24 10.26 -27.02
CA VAL A 4 -23.00 9.89 -25.63
C VAL A 4 -23.67 10.95 -24.77
N THR A 5 -24.73 10.56 -24.07
CA THR A 5 -25.43 11.42 -23.12
C THR A 5 -24.72 11.36 -21.78
N THR A 6 -24.11 12.47 -21.36
CA THR A 6 -23.50 12.64 -20.06
C THR A 6 -24.61 12.75 -19.01
N ALA A 7 -24.68 11.80 -18.08
CA ALA A 7 -25.55 11.90 -16.92
C ALA A 7 -24.85 12.70 -15.82
N ILE A 8 -25.40 13.85 -15.44
CA ILE A 8 -24.94 14.66 -14.31
C ILE A 8 -25.80 14.27 -13.11
N SER A 9 -25.19 13.65 -12.10
CA SER A 9 -25.83 13.50 -10.79
C SER A 9 -25.20 14.52 -9.83
N VAL A 10 -26.01 15.46 -9.35
CA VAL A 10 -25.60 16.45 -8.34
C VAL A 10 -25.97 15.89 -6.98
N VAL A 11 -24.97 15.57 -6.16
CA VAL A 11 -25.13 15.37 -4.72
C VAL A 11 -24.13 16.33 -4.05
N ASP A 12 -24.68 17.26 -3.27
CA ASP A 12 -23.96 18.24 -2.45
C ASP A 12 -22.86 19.07 -3.14
N GLY A 13 -23.27 19.91 -4.10
CA GLY A 13 -22.56 21.17 -4.44
C GLY A 13 -21.16 21.07 -5.06
N VAL A 14 -20.62 19.89 -5.37
CA VAL A 14 -19.32 19.71 -6.03
C VAL A 14 -19.55 19.14 -7.43
N SER A 15 -19.45 20.01 -8.43
CA SER A 15 -19.38 19.59 -9.84
C SER A 15 -17.98 19.05 -10.11
N THR A 16 -17.81 17.74 -10.15
CA THR A 16 -16.58 17.12 -10.65
C THR A 16 -16.75 16.77 -12.12
N ALA A 17 -15.96 17.42 -12.98
CA ALA A 17 -15.79 16.97 -14.35
C ALA A 17 -15.08 15.60 -14.30
N VAL A 18 -15.77 14.54 -14.66
CA VAL A 18 -15.16 13.22 -14.88
C VAL A 18 -14.28 13.35 -16.11
N ALA A 19 -12.98 13.07 -15.96
CA ALA A 19 -12.07 13.00 -17.09
C ALA A 19 -12.63 11.97 -18.11
N ALA A 20 -12.89 12.43 -19.34
CA ALA A 20 -13.65 11.69 -20.35
C ALA A 20 -12.90 10.47 -20.96
N ASP A 21 -11.69 10.15 -20.49
CA ASP A 21 -10.76 9.26 -21.19
C ASP A 21 -10.26 8.03 -20.37
N ASN A 22 -10.78 7.78 -19.15
CA ASN A 22 -10.40 6.56 -18.44
C ASN A 22 -11.28 5.38 -18.93
N PRO A 23 -10.71 4.39 -19.65
CA PRO A 23 -11.48 3.25 -20.16
C PRO A 23 -11.95 2.29 -19.06
N ASN A 24 -11.40 2.43 -17.84
CA ASN A 24 -11.72 1.57 -16.71
C ASN A 24 -12.84 2.17 -15.84
N PRO A 25 -13.67 1.35 -15.20
CA PRO A 25 -14.65 1.81 -14.22
C PRO A 25 -13.97 2.60 -13.08
N THR A 26 -14.61 3.71 -12.65
CA THR A 26 -14.11 4.56 -11.59
C THR A 26 -15.17 4.78 -10.51
N VAL A 27 -14.70 4.85 -9.25
CA VAL A 27 -15.53 5.20 -8.09
C VAL A 27 -15.10 6.58 -7.58
N ILE A 28 -16.02 7.55 -7.52
CA ILE A 28 -15.72 8.88 -6.98
C ILE A 28 -15.64 8.78 -5.46
N VAL A 29 -14.48 9.14 -4.89
CA VAL A 29 -14.23 9.11 -3.45
C VAL A 29 -13.92 10.51 -2.89
N GLY A 30 -13.55 11.49 -3.74
CA GLY A 30 -13.20 12.84 -3.33
C GLY A 30 -11.88 12.89 -2.53
N GLY A 31 -11.61 14.06 -1.95
CA GLY A 31 -10.68 14.23 -0.84
C GLY A 31 -9.22 13.84 -1.03
N ASP A 32 -8.63 13.87 -2.22
CA ASP A 32 -7.22 13.51 -2.45
C ASP A 32 -6.94 12.07 -1.94
N PRO A 33 -7.47 11.01 -2.59
CA PRO A 33 -7.32 9.63 -2.14
C PRO A 33 -5.86 9.17 -2.26
N GLN A 34 -5.32 8.65 -1.16
CA GLN A 34 -3.93 8.18 -1.06
C GLN A 34 -3.89 6.65 -0.96
N GLY A 35 -3.88 6.12 0.25
CA GLY A 35 -3.83 4.70 0.50
C GLY A 35 -5.15 3.99 0.20
N VAL A 36 -5.05 2.75 -0.26
CA VAL A 36 -6.19 1.86 -0.44
C VAL A 36 -5.84 0.46 0.09
N ALA A 37 -6.80 -0.18 0.75
CA ALA A 37 -6.72 -1.58 1.15
C ALA A 37 -8.06 -2.25 0.94
N VAL A 38 -8.05 -3.51 0.48
CA VAL A 38 -9.24 -4.34 0.36
C VAL A 38 -9.26 -5.30 1.55
N ASP A 39 -10.43 -5.51 2.15
CA ASP A 39 -10.55 -6.48 3.24
C ASP A 39 -10.31 -7.92 2.74
N PRO A 40 -9.90 -8.83 3.63
CA PRO A 40 -9.56 -10.20 3.26
C PRO A 40 -10.69 -11.00 2.63
N ASP A 41 -11.96 -10.67 2.91
CA ASP A 41 -13.13 -11.31 2.32
C ASP A 41 -13.55 -10.67 0.97
N GLY A 42 -12.89 -9.57 0.60
CA GLY A 42 -13.07 -8.90 -0.68
C GLY A 42 -14.33 -8.06 -0.81
N LYS A 43 -15.08 -7.80 0.30
CA LYS A 43 -16.36 -7.08 0.23
C LYS A 43 -16.24 -5.58 0.25
N HIS A 44 -15.18 -5.05 0.90
CA HIS A 44 -14.99 -3.62 1.03
C HIS A 44 -13.56 -3.21 0.67
N ALA A 45 -13.45 -2.04 0.04
CA ALA A 45 -12.19 -1.34 -0.09
C ALA A 45 -12.22 -0.05 0.76
N TYR A 46 -11.16 0.15 1.54
CA TYR A 46 -10.98 1.29 2.43
C TYR A 46 -9.98 2.25 1.80
N VAL A 47 -10.37 3.51 1.63
CA VAL A 47 -9.57 4.53 0.95
C VAL A 47 -9.30 5.68 1.89
N ALA A 48 -8.03 5.96 2.16
CA ALA A 48 -7.61 7.11 2.94
C ALA A 48 -7.74 8.39 2.10
N SER A 49 -8.68 9.27 2.47
CA SER A 49 -8.93 10.56 1.82
C SER A 49 -8.18 11.65 2.59
N TYR A 50 -6.98 11.96 2.12
CA TYR A 50 -6.00 12.85 2.78
C TYR A 50 -6.57 14.26 3.01
N GLY A 51 -7.25 14.82 2.01
CA GLY A 51 -7.81 16.18 2.08
C GLY A 51 -9.04 16.30 2.98
N ASP A 52 -9.78 15.21 3.18
CA ASP A 52 -11.04 15.20 3.94
C ASP A 52 -10.88 14.69 5.39
N ASN A 53 -9.69 14.24 5.77
CA ASN A 53 -9.44 13.59 7.07
C ASN A 53 -10.41 12.43 7.33
N SER A 54 -10.66 11.62 6.31
CA SER A 54 -11.63 10.53 6.38
C SER A 54 -11.13 9.26 5.68
N VAL A 55 -11.80 8.15 5.97
CA VAL A 55 -11.69 6.91 5.20
C VAL A 55 -13.01 6.69 4.47
N ARG A 56 -12.97 6.53 3.15
CA ARG A 56 -14.11 6.12 2.35
C ARG A 56 -14.17 4.61 2.29
N VAL A 57 -15.36 4.06 2.45
CA VAL A 57 -15.61 2.62 2.34
C VAL A 57 -16.38 2.37 1.06
N ILE A 58 -15.79 1.57 0.17
CA ILE A 58 -16.39 1.17 -1.11
C ILE A 58 -16.88 -0.26 -0.95
N ASP A 59 -18.14 -0.52 -1.29
CA ASP A 59 -18.66 -1.86 -1.53
C ASP A 59 -18.14 -2.36 -2.88
N THR A 60 -17.41 -3.46 -2.89
CA THR A 60 -16.71 -3.96 -4.07
C THR A 60 -17.65 -4.58 -5.11
N ALA A 61 -18.81 -5.10 -4.68
CA ALA A 61 -19.79 -5.70 -5.57
C ALA A 61 -20.58 -4.63 -6.35
N THR A 62 -20.96 -3.53 -5.67
CA THR A 62 -21.70 -2.43 -6.29
C THR A 62 -20.82 -1.32 -6.84
N GLN A 63 -19.52 -1.28 -6.43
CA GLN A 63 -18.57 -0.22 -6.76
C GLN A 63 -19.08 1.17 -6.35
N GLN A 64 -19.71 1.26 -5.18
CA GLN A 64 -20.23 2.51 -4.64
C GLN A 64 -19.64 2.79 -3.26
N VAL A 65 -19.49 4.09 -2.93
CA VAL A 65 -19.12 4.50 -1.58
C VAL A 65 -20.33 4.28 -0.67
N VAL A 66 -20.17 3.40 0.32
CA VAL A 66 -21.20 3.05 1.30
C VAL A 66 -20.96 3.65 2.69
N GLY A 67 -19.78 4.25 2.92
CA GLY A 67 -19.43 4.85 4.19
C GLY A 67 -18.34 5.90 4.10
N SER A 68 -18.35 6.81 5.08
CA SER A 68 -17.30 7.78 5.32
C SER A 68 -17.03 7.86 6.83
N ILE A 69 -15.78 7.61 7.24
CA ILE A 69 -15.38 7.53 8.64
C ILE A 69 -14.35 8.61 8.90
N HIS A 70 -14.65 9.54 9.79
CA HIS A 70 -13.69 10.59 10.18
C HIS A 70 -12.56 10.00 11.01
N VAL A 71 -11.31 10.36 10.66
CA VAL A 71 -10.07 9.88 11.30
C VAL A 71 -9.18 11.08 11.68
N GLY A 72 -7.92 10.85 12.00
CA GLY A 72 -6.99 11.94 12.26
C GLY A 72 -6.57 12.70 11.00
N ALA A 73 -5.74 13.75 11.18
CA ALA A 73 -5.37 14.67 10.11
C ALA A 73 -4.44 14.05 9.07
N ASN A 74 -4.80 14.27 7.80
CA ASN A 74 -4.06 13.84 6.63
C ASN A 74 -3.80 12.32 6.61
N PRO A 75 -4.84 11.47 6.56
CA PRO A 75 -4.69 10.03 6.49
C PRO A 75 -3.96 9.61 5.20
N LEU A 76 -2.97 8.72 5.33
CA LEU A 76 -2.09 8.37 4.23
C LEU A 76 -2.15 6.87 3.90
N GLY A 77 -1.71 6.00 4.79
CA GLY A 77 -1.75 4.55 4.60
C GLY A 77 -2.95 3.92 5.29
N VAL A 78 -3.47 2.84 4.73
CA VAL A 78 -4.52 2.03 5.33
C VAL A 78 -4.20 0.55 5.19
N ALA A 79 -4.50 -0.24 6.23
CA ALA A 79 -4.43 -1.70 6.20
C ALA A 79 -5.58 -2.28 7.02
N VAL A 80 -6.13 -3.40 6.54
CA VAL A 80 -7.19 -4.14 7.23
C VAL A 80 -6.58 -5.39 7.85
N ASP A 81 -6.99 -5.74 9.07
CA ASP A 81 -6.52 -6.95 9.70
C ASP A 81 -7.10 -8.21 9.01
N PRO A 82 -6.43 -9.36 9.14
CA PRO A 82 -6.81 -10.57 8.42
C PRO A 82 -8.15 -11.17 8.81
N ASP A 83 -8.67 -10.84 10.00
CA ASP A 83 -10.00 -11.26 10.44
C ASP A 83 -11.08 -10.23 10.11
N SER A 84 -10.70 -9.19 9.35
CA SER A 84 -11.58 -8.09 8.90
C SER A 84 -12.28 -7.33 10.03
N ARG A 85 -11.72 -7.32 11.25
CA ARG A 85 -12.32 -6.62 12.41
C ARG A 85 -11.90 -5.18 12.53
N HIS A 86 -10.65 -4.88 12.15
CA HIS A 86 -10.10 -3.54 12.29
C HIS A 86 -9.44 -3.07 11.00
N ALA A 87 -9.61 -1.78 10.72
CA ALA A 87 -8.76 -1.07 9.77
C ALA A 87 -7.87 -0.09 10.53
N PHE A 88 -6.59 -0.05 10.15
CA PHE A 88 -5.56 0.82 10.71
C PHE A 88 -5.20 1.88 9.69
N VAL A 89 -5.23 3.15 10.08
CA VAL A 89 -5.02 4.29 9.17
C VAL A 89 -3.96 5.21 9.75
N THR A 90 -2.90 5.46 9.02
CA THR A 90 -1.87 6.40 9.45
C THR A 90 -2.33 7.83 9.26
N ASN A 91 -2.27 8.66 10.30
CA ASN A 91 -2.59 10.07 10.28
C ASN A 91 -1.28 10.87 10.24
N PHE A 92 -0.84 11.22 9.04
CA PHE A 92 0.50 11.77 8.78
C PHE A 92 0.79 13.03 9.59
N SER A 93 -0.16 13.94 9.70
CA SER A 93 0.03 15.22 10.41
C SER A 93 -0.27 15.18 11.90
N GLU A 94 -0.87 14.07 12.40
CA GLU A 94 -1.15 13.91 13.84
C GLU A 94 -0.20 12.97 14.58
N ASN A 95 0.73 12.34 13.87
CA ASN A 95 1.63 11.35 14.48
C ASN A 95 0.86 10.23 15.19
N SER A 96 -0.22 9.76 14.58
CA SER A 96 -1.10 8.75 15.15
C SER A 96 -1.55 7.73 14.13
N VAL A 97 -2.11 6.61 14.61
CA VAL A 97 -2.84 5.62 13.81
C VAL A 97 -4.26 5.57 14.31
N SER A 98 -5.23 5.85 13.44
CA SER A 98 -6.65 5.61 13.71
C SER A 98 -6.96 4.13 13.58
N VAL A 99 -7.66 3.58 14.57
CA VAL A 99 -8.16 2.20 14.56
C VAL A 99 -9.67 2.25 14.40
N ILE A 100 -10.17 1.63 13.34
CA ILE A 100 -11.59 1.60 12.97
C ILE A 100 -12.12 0.19 13.20
N ASP A 101 -13.27 0.06 13.85
CA ASP A 101 -14.07 -1.16 13.85
C ASP A 101 -14.81 -1.26 12.52
N THR A 102 -14.49 -2.26 11.73
CA THR A 102 -15.00 -2.40 10.36
C THR A 102 -16.49 -2.76 10.31
N ALA A 103 -16.97 -3.52 11.29
CA ALA A 103 -18.37 -3.96 11.36
C ALA A 103 -19.33 -2.79 11.66
N SER A 104 -18.92 -1.88 12.57
CA SER A 104 -19.74 -0.71 12.91
C SER A 104 -19.39 0.54 12.13
N GLY A 105 -18.25 0.56 11.40
CA GLY A 105 -17.74 1.73 10.70
C GLY A 105 -17.36 2.87 11.65
N LYS A 106 -16.93 2.59 12.88
CA LYS A 106 -16.62 3.60 13.90
C LYS A 106 -15.14 3.63 14.25
N LEU A 107 -14.64 4.84 14.48
CA LEU A 107 -13.32 5.04 15.08
C LEU A 107 -13.34 4.54 16.51
N ILE A 108 -12.44 3.60 16.84
CA ILE A 108 -12.24 3.08 18.19
C ILE A 108 -11.27 3.98 18.96
N LYS A 109 -10.12 4.29 18.33
CA LYS A 109 -9.01 4.96 19.02
C LYS A 109 -8.01 5.55 18.03
N ASN A 110 -7.37 6.65 18.42
CA ASN A 110 -6.11 7.13 17.83
C ASN A 110 -4.96 6.68 18.71
N VAL A 111 -4.03 5.90 18.15
CA VAL A 111 -2.83 5.40 18.82
C VAL A 111 -1.66 6.29 18.47
N PRO A 112 -1.04 7.03 19.41
CA PRO A 112 0.15 7.83 19.14
C PRO A 112 1.31 6.95 18.67
N VAL A 113 2.03 7.39 17.62
CA VAL A 113 3.20 6.71 17.04
C VAL A 113 4.34 7.72 16.84
N GLY A 114 5.34 7.39 16.02
CA GLY A 114 6.42 8.31 15.69
C GLY A 114 6.00 9.39 14.70
N GLN A 115 6.97 10.24 14.34
CA GLN A 115 6.74 11.45 13.53
C GLN A 115 6.39 11.12 12.07
N ASN A 116 5.29 11.70 11.57
CA ASN A 116 4.78 11.59 10.21
C ASN A 116 4.63 10.14 9.74
N PRO A 117 3.69 9.36 10.32
CA PRO A 117 3.46 7.98 9.93
C PRO A 117 2.96 7.92 8.48
N ALA A 118 3.64 7.10 7.64
CA ALA A 118 3.38 7.02 6.21
C ALA A 118 2.61 5.74 5.83
N SER A 119 3.15 4.59 6.13
CA SER A 119 2.56 3.30 5.73
C SER A 119 2.28 2.42 6.95
N VAL A 120 1.33 1.51 6.80
CA VAL A 120 0.94 0.56 7.83
C VAL A 120 0.72 -0.81 7.22
N THR A 121 1.11 -1.86 7.93
CA THR A 121 0.80 -3.26 7.59
C THR A 121 0.48 -4.05 8.84
N VAL A 122 -0.38 -5.05 8.71
CA VAL A 122 -0.81 -5.89 9.82
C VAL A 122 -0.23 -7.29 9.67
N PHE A 123 0.36 -7.81 10.74
CA PHE A 123 0.78 -9.20 10.79
C PHE A 123 -0.30 -10.09 11.41
N PRO A 124 -0.80 -11.10 10.66
CA PRO A 124 -1.99 -11.86 11.05
C PRO A 124 -1.83 -12.70 12.30
N ARG A 125 -0.65 -13.27 12.54
CA ARG A 125 -0.47 -14.34 13.53
C ARG A 125 -0.22 -13.85 14.94
N ASP A 126 0.53 -12.74 15.10
CA ASP A 126 1.02 -12.28 16.41
C ASP A 126 0.37 -10.97 16.86
N HIS A 127 -0.67 -10.50 16.13
CA HIS A 127 -1.39 -9.27 16.47
C HIS A 127 -0.50 -8.01 16.49
N TYR A 128 0.51 -7.95 15.60
CA TYR A 128 1.34 -6.77 15.46
C TYR A 128 0.99 -5.97 14.22
N VAL A 129 1.00 -4.65 14.39
CA VAL A 129 0.85 -3.67 13.31
C VAL A 129 2.15 -2.88 13.24
N PHE A 130 2.75 -2.85 12.06
CA PHE A 130 3.99 -2.13 11.78
C PHE A 130 3.67 -0.83 11.06
N VAL A 131 4.17 0.28 11.57
CA VAL A 131 3.91 1.63 11.08
C VAL A 131 5.22 2.35 10.82
N THR A 132 5.48 2.74 9.59
CA THR A 132 6.66 3.56 9.25
C THR A 132 6.43 5.00 9.67
N ASN A 133 7.39 5.58 10.39
CA ASN A 133 7.39 6.98 10.81
C ASN A 133 8.42 7.72 9.97
N SER A 134 7.98 8.36 8.89
CA SER A 134 8.87 8.85 7.82
C SER A 134 9.89 9.85 8.31
N TYR A 135 9.48 10.86 9.07
CA TYR A 135 10.41 11.85 9.63
C TYR A 135 11.04 11.40 10.96
N GLY A 136 10.48 10.36 11.59
CA GLY A 136 11.06 9.74 12.78
C GLY A 136 12.20 8.76 12.50
N ASN A 137 12.37 8.33 11.24
CA ASN A 137 13.33 7.28 10.83
C ASN A 137 13.19 5.99 11.64
N THR A 138 11.96 5.66 11.99
CA THR A 138 11.62 4.49 12.82
C THR A 138 10.40 3.74 12.27
N VAL A 139 10.22 2.54 12.79
CA VAL A 139 8.96 1.78 12.68
C VAL A 139 8.38 1.63 14.08
N SER A 140 7.13 2.04 14.28
CA SER A 140 6.37 1.73 15.49
C SER A 140 5.70 0.37 15.34
N VAL A 141 5.79 -0.47 16.39
CA VAL A 141 5.09 -1.76 16.48
C VAL A 141 3.95 -1.62 17.46
N ILE A 142 2.72 -1.78 16.99
CA ILE A 142 1.50 -1.69 17.80
C ILE A 142 0.99 -3.11 18.04
N ASN A 143 0.62 -3.45 19.27
CA ASN A 143 -0.16 -4.64 19.56
C ASN A 143 -1.63 -4.34 19.24
N SER A 144 -2.24 -5.09 18.30
CA SER A 144 -3.60 -4.84 17.83
C SER A 144 -4.70 -5.24 18.85
N ARG A 145 -4.38 -6.03 19.88
CA ARG A 145 -5.33 -6.38 20.94
C ARG A 145 -5.47 -5.26 21.97
N ASP A 146 -4.33 -4.70 22.38
CA ASP A 146 -4.28 -3.68 23.44
C ASP A 146 -4.30 -2.26 22.89
N LEU A 147 -4.10 -2.11 21.58
CA LEU A 147 -3.97 -0.85 20.87
C LEU A 147 -2.92 0.07 21.53
N LYS A 148 -1.73 -0.49 21.75
CA LYS A 148 -0.58 0.20 22.34
C LYS A 148 0.68 -0.06 21.53
N VAL A 149 1.55 0.94 21.46
CA VAL A 149 2.91 0.76 20.91
C VAL A 149 3.72 -0.09 21.90
N VAL A 150 4.26 -1.20 21.42
CA VAL A 150 5.07 -2.17 22.19
C VAL A 150 6.53 -2.19 21.76
N GLY A 151 6.85 -1.54 20.65
CA GLY A 151 8.22 -1.43 20.15
C GLY A 151 8.41 -0.25 19.22
N VAL A 152 9.64 0.26 19.15
CA VAL A 152 10.08 1.27 18.19
C VAL A 152 11.42 0.82 17.63
N VAL A 153 11.48 0.58 16.32
CA VAL A 153 12.65 0.04 15.62
C VAL A 153 13.29 1.14 14.78
N PRO A 154 14.53 1.56 15.05
CA PRO A 154 15.26 2.46 14.16
C PRO A 154 15.53 1.79 12.81
N VAL A 155 15.32 2.51 11.70
CA VAL A 155 15.53 2.06 10.32
C VAL A 155 16.35 3.08 9.53
N GLY A 156 16.32 3.02 8.20
CA GLY A 156 16.98 4.03 7.36
C GLY A 156 16.23 5.37 7.35
N VAL A 157 16.75 6.32 6.56
CA VAL A 157 16.22 7.69 6.47
C VAL A 157 14.94 7.72 5.64
N HIS A 158 13.93 8.43 6.12
CA HIS A 158 12.61 8.58 5.48
C HIS A 158 11.99 7.23 5.07
N PRO A 159 11.67 6.32 6.03
CA PRO A 159 10.96 5.10 5.71
C PRO A 159 9.55 5.44 5.17
N ASP A 160 9.17 4.77 4.08
CA ASP A 160 7.87 4.90 3.45
C ASP A 160 7.12 3.55 3.52
N GLY A 161 7.25 2.68 2.54
CA GLY A 161 6.56 1.40 2.48
C GLY A 161 7.03 0.40 3.52
N VAL A 162 6.11 -0.42 4.02
CA VAL A 162 6.39 -1.59 4.86
C VAL A 162 5.56 -2.78 4.43
N ALA A 163 6.18 -3.96 4.32
CA ALA A 163 5.50 -5.23 4.05
C ALA A 163 6.07 -6.33 4.96
N ILE A 164 5.25 -7.35 5.21
CA ILE A 164 5.62 -8.51 6.03
C ILE A 164 5.64 -9.74 5.14
N ASP A 165 6.60 -10.63 5.33
CA ASP A 165 6.63 -11.90 4.62
C ASP A 165 5.44 -12.80 5.05
N PRO A 166 4.95 -13.70 4.16
CA PRO A 166 3.77 -14.52 4.45
C PRO A 166 3.91 -15.44 5.67
N LYS A 167 5.15 -15.73 6.09
CA LYS A 167 5.42 -16.56 7.28
C LYS A 167 5.53 -15.73 8.55
N GLY A 168 5.70 -14.39 8.40
CA GLY A 168 5.77 -13.45 9.50
C GLY A 168 7.08 -13.48 10.27
N GLN A 169 8.18 -13.76 9.59
CA GLN A 169 9.50 -13.71 10.21
C GLN A 169 10.14 -12.34 10.04
N PHE A 170 9.91 -11.70 8.88
CA PHE A 170 10.54 -10.43 8.55
C PHE A 170 9.53 -9.37 8.12
N ALA A 171 9.78 -8.15 8.56
CA ALA A 171 9.20 -6.95 7.97
C ALA A 171 10.28 -6.23 7.14
N TYR A 172 9.89 -5.79 5.95
CA TYR A 172 10.73 -5.09 4.98
C TYR A 172 10.28 -3.64 4.90
N VAL A 173 11.24 -2.71 5.00
CA VAL A 173 10.96 -1.27 5.04
C VAL A 173 11.77 -0.55 3.98
N ALA A 174 11.10 0.12 3.05
CA ALA A 174 11.71 0.95 2.03
C ALA A 174 12.08 2.31 2.63
N ASN A 175 13.38 2.67 2.60
CA ASN A 175 13.90 3.92 3.17
C ASN A 175 14.27 4.87 2.03
N SER A 176 13.36 5.79 1.70
CA SER A 176 13.50 6.65 0.51
C SER A 176 14.68 7.60 0.58
N GLY A 177 15.05 8.08 1.76
CA GLY A 177 16.17 8.99 1.95
C GLY A 177 17.54 8.34 1.99
N SER A 178 17.62 7.02 2.23
CA SER A 178 18.89 6.28 2.26
C SER A 178 19.07 5.27 1.12
N ASN A 179 18.08 5.13 0.22
CA ASN A 179 18.12 4.19 -0.91
C ASN A 179 18.35 2.75 -0.47
N THR A 180 17.73 2.36 0.65
CA THR A 180 17.89 1.04 1.24
C THR A 180 16.55 0.39 1.56
N LEU A 181 16.58 -0.94 1.65
CA LEU A 181 15.55 -1.77 2.25
C LEU A 181 16.06 -2.28 3.60
N SER A 182 15.41 -1.91 4.71
CA SER A 182 15.68 -2.50 6.02
C SER A 182 14.90 -3.80 6.18
N VAL A 183 15.57 -4.84 6.69
CA VAL A 183 14.96 -6.13 7.06
C VAL A 183 14.90 -6.21 8.56
N ILE A 184 13.70 -6.25 9.11
CA ILE A 184 13.43 -6.33 10.55
C ILE A 184 13.03 -7.76 10.88
N ASP A 185 13.72 -8.38 11.82
CA ASP A 185 13.25 -9.62 12.45
C ASP A 185 12.09 -9.27 13.39
N ILE A 186 10.91 -9.82 13.10
CA ILE A 186 9.65 -9.46 13.79
C ILE A 186 9.67 -9.88 15.24
N HIS A 187 10.29 -11.05 15.55
CA HIS A 187 10.33 -11.59 16.89
C HIS A 187 11.25 -10.78 17.82
N THR A 188 12.43 -10.40 17.31
CA THR A 188 13.39 -9.60 18.09
C THR A 188 13.18 -8.10 17.98
N GLN A 189 12.38 -7.66 17.02
CA GLN A 189 12.13 -6.25 16.69
C GLN A 189 13.44 -5.47 16.41
N LYS A 190 14.37 -6.10 15.67
CA LYS A 190 15.65 -5.49 15.32
C LYS A 190 15.89 -5.56 13.81
N VAL A 191 16.54 -4.53 13.28
CA VAL A 191 17.07 -4.58 11.91
C VAL A 191 18.21 -5.59 11.87
N VAL A 192 18.05 -6.64 11.08
CA VAL A 192 19.05 -7.71 10.90
C VAL A 192 19.85 -7.56 9.60
N ARG A 193 19.34 -6.77 8.66
CA ARG A 193 19.99 -6.48 7.38
C ARG A 193 19.54 -5.15 6.81
N SER A 194 20.41 -4.48 6.06
CA SER A 194 20.08 -3.38 5.17
C SER A 194 20.62 -3.70 3.78
N VAL A 195 19.78 -3.57 2.75
CA VAL A 195 20.08 -3.90 1.36
C VAL A 195 20.00 -2.62 0.54
N LEU A 196 21.01 -2.34 -0.28
CA LEU A 196 20.93 -1.25 -1.26
C LEU A 196 19.93 -1.62 -2.36
N VAL A 197 19.06 -0.67 -2.70
CA VAL A 197 18.09 -0.75 -3.81
C VAL A 197 18.26 0.46 -4.73
N GLY A 198 17.32 0.73 -5.60
CA GLY A 198 17.36 1.94 -6.44
C GLY A 198 17.12 3.22 -5.64
N ARG A 199 17.17 4.38 -6.33
CA ARG A 199 17.02 5.70 -5.71
C ARG A 199 15.57 5.98 -5.29
N ALA A 200 15.41 6.62 -4.13
CA ALA A 200 14.13 7.01 -3.55
C ALA A 200 13.10 5.86 -3.55
N PRO A 201 13.40 4.71 -2.90
CA PRO A 201 12.45 3.61 -2.82
C PRO A 201 11.19 4.04 -2.05
N GLN A 202 10.01 3.67 -2.58
CA GLN A 202 8.72 4.10 -2.04
C GLN A 202 7.98 2.93 -1.37
N LYS A 203 7.54 1.96 -2.14
CA LYS A 203 6.79 0.81 -1.62
C LYS A 203 7.55 -0.48 -1.74
N VAL A 204 7.24 -1.38 -0.86
CA VAL A 204 7.72 -2.75 -0.84
C VAL A 204 6.54 -3.70 -0.78
N ALA A 205 6.60 -4.80 -1.50
CA ALA A 205 5.67 -5.91 -1.43
C ALA A 205 6.43 -7.22 -1.42
N VAL A 206 5.86 -8.23 -0.78
CA VAL A 206 6.35 -9.61 -0.83
C VAL A 206 5.30 -10.43 -1.54
N ASP A 207 5.72 -11.31 -2.46
CA ASP A 207 4.77 -12.20 -3.09
C ASP A 207 4.13 -13.19 -2.09
N PRO A 208 2.88 -13.59 -2.32
CA PRO A 208 2.17 -14.51 -1.43
C PRO A 208 2.85 -15.86 -1.23
N ASP A 209 3.67 -16.32 -2.18
CA ASP A 209 4.44 -17.56 -2.05
C ASP A 209 5.76 -17.36 -1.26
N GLY A 210 6.11 -16.11 -0.95
CA GLY A 210 7.25 -15.73 -0.11
C GLY A 210 8.62 -15.92 -0.74
N LYS A 211 8.70 -15.90 -2.09
CA LYS A 211 9.96 -16.09 -2.81
C LYS A 211 10.66 -14.78 -3.16
N HIS A 212 9.89 -13.71 -3.45
CA HIS A 212 10.45 -12.46 -3.89
C HIS A 212 9.94 -11.26 -3.10
N ILE A 213 10.81 -10.27 -3.00
CA ILE A 213 10.53 -8.96 -2.45
C ILE A 213 10.68 -7.96 -3.60
N TYR A 214 9.69 -7.13 -3.80
CA TYR A 214 9.64 -6.10 -4.81
C TYR A 214 9.71 -4.73 -4.17
N VAL A 215 10.49 -3.81 -4.76
CA VAL A 215 10.63 -2.43 -4.25
C VAL A 215 10.54 -1.45 -5.41
N THR A 216 9.58 -0.52 -5.38
CA THR A 216 9.50 0.57 -6.36
C THR A 216 10.53 1.64 -6.04
N ASN A 217 11.32 2.06 -7.04
CA ASN A 217 12.36 3.08 -6.93
C ASN A 217 11.95 4.31 -7.76
N SER A 218 11.33 5.30 -7.11
CA SER A 218 10.75 6.46 -7.80
C SER A 218 11.79 7.35 -8.47
N GLY A 219 13.01 7.40 -7.91
CA GLY A 219 14.11 8.18 -8.46
C GLY A 219 14.84 7.54 -9.65
N ASP A 220 14.60 6.25 -9.91
CA ASP A 220 15.23 5.51 -11.01
C ASP A 220 14.22 5.00 -12.04
N ASN A 221 12.91 5.14 -11.79
CA ASN A 221 11.85 4.60 -12.65
C ASN A 221 11.97 3.07 -12.82
N THR A 222 12.24 2.37 -11.74
CA THR A 222 12.46 0.91 -11.74
C THR A 222 11.74 0.21 -10.61
N LEU A 223 11.58 -1.10 -10.78
CA LEU A 223 11.21 -2.06 -9.75
C LEU A 223 12.42 -2.95 -9.45
N SER A 224 12.93 -2.95 -8.21
CA SER A 224 13.93 -3.91 -7.74
C SER A 224 13.26 -5.22 -7.35
N VAL A 225 13.87 -6.35 -7.75
CA VAL A 225 13.46 -7.70 -7.36
C VAL A 225 14.58 -8.32 -6.52
N ILE A 226 14.23 -8.85 -5.35
CA ILE A 226 15.14 -9.44 -4.38
C ILE A 226 14.60 -10.83 -4.03
N ASP A 227 15.42 -11.87 -4.11
CA ASP A 227 15.04 -13.20 -3.62
C ASP A 227 14.88 -13.15 -2.10
N ALA A 228 13.71 -13.52 -1.61
CA ALA A 228 13.44 -13.54 -0.18
C ALA A 228 14.30 -14.60 0.54
N PRO A 229 14.64 -14.39 1.82
CA PRO A 229 15.44 -15.36 2.58
C PRO A 229 14.74 -16.72 2.64
N ASN A 230 15.43 -17.79 2.29
CA ASN A 230 14.88 -19.13 2.45
C ASN A 230 14.89 -19.52 3.94
N GLN A 231 13.74 -19.45 4.55
CA GLN A 231 13.53 -19.68 5.98
C GLN A 231 13.56 -21.16 6.39
N LEU A 232 13.51 -22.07 5.42
CA LEU A 232 13.66 -23.51 5.66
C LEU A 232 15.13 -23.94 5.64
N ASP A 233 16.05 -23.03 5.29
CA ASP A 233 17.47 -23.31 5.30
C ASP A 233 17.99 -23.28 6.74
N LEU A 234 18.62 -24.37 7.18
CA LEU A 234 19.33 -24.45 8.48
C LEU A 234 20.39 -23.34 8.63
N ASN A 235 20.79 -22.72 7.52
CA ASN A 235 21.69 -21.58 7.43
C ASN A 235 20.97 -20.27 7.07
N TYR A 236 19.77 -20.03 7.61
CA TYR A 236 18.98 -18.85 7.29
C TYR A 236 19.76 -17.52 7.47
N VAL A 237 20.69 -17.46 8.43
CA VAL A 237 21.61 -16.32 8.62
C VAL A 237 22.45 -16.08 7.36
N GLN A 238 22.90 -17.14 6.68
CA GLN A 238 23.64 -17.03 5.42
C GLN A 238 22.75 -16.49 4.29
N SER A 239 21.46 -16.85 4.25
CA SER A 239 20.53 -16.32 3.27
C SER A 239 20.29 -14.82 3.47
N LEU A 240 20.18 -14.35 4.72
CA LEU A 240 20.12 -12.93 5.05
C LEU A 240 21.36 -12.15 4.58
N LEU A 241 22.54 -12.72 4.76
CA LEU A 241 23.81 -12.09 4.34
C LEU A 241 23.93 -11.97 2.81
N LYS A 242 23.24 -12.84 2.07
CA LYS A 242 23.25 -12.87 0.59
C LYS A 242 22.17 -11.97 -0.03
N LEU A 243 21.27 -11.37 0.77
CA LEU A 243 20.23 -10.49 0.25
C LEU A 243 20.82 -9.33 -0.55
N LYS A 244 20.39 -9.22 -1.79
CA LYS A 244 20.75 -8.17 -2.73
C LYS A 244 19.67 -8.06 -3.80
N VAL A 245 19.69 -6.98 -4.57
CA VAL A 245 18.87 -6.88 -5.78
C VAL A 245 19.38 -7.90 -6.80
N ASN A 246 18.50 -8.81 -7.23
CA ASN A 246 18.80 -9.86 -8.22
C ASN A 246 18.44 -9.39 -9.63
N ASN A 247 17.37 -8.60 -9.74
CA ASN A 247 16.92 -8.03 -11.00
C ASN A 247 16.38 -6.61 -10.80
N THR A 248 16.44 -5.80 -11.86
CA THR A 248 15.89 -4.45 -11.88
C THR A 248 15.07 -4.30 -13.18
N ILE A 249 13.78 -4.04 -13.04
CA ILE A 249 12.83 -3.97 -14.14
C ILE A 249 12.52 -2.50 -14.39
N PRO A 250 12.76 -1.95 -15.60
CA PRO A 250 12.29 -0.62 -15.98
C PRO A 250 10.74 -0.59 -15.97
N VAL A 251 10.17 0.45 -15.37
CA VAL A 251 8.72 0.71 -15.33
C VAL A 251 8.46 2.16 -15.76
N GLY A 252 7.25 2.66 -15.58
CA GLY A 252 6.94 4.05 -15.91
C GLY A 252 7.57 5.07 -14.94
N ILE A 253 7.32 6.36 -15.18
CA ILE A 253 7.94 7.48 -14.46
C ILE A 253 7.38 7.60 -13.03
N ASN A 254 8.29 7.78 -12.06
CA ASN A 254 7.97 7.99 -10.65
C ASN A 254 7.05 6.88 -10.09
N PRO A 255 7.48 5.60 -10.10
CA PRO A 255 6.69 4.50 -9.58
C PRO A 255 6.55 4.64 -8.06
N ARG A 256 5.31 4.47 -7.57
CA ARG A 256 4.96 4.52 -6.15
C ARG A 256 4.23 3.26 -5.73
N GLY A 257 2.91 3.19 -5.95
CA GLY A 257 2.06 2.09 -5.54
C GLY A 257 2.55 0.74 -6.05
N LEU A 258 2.46 -0.28 -5.21
CA LEU A 258 2.93 -1.62 -5.51
C LEU A 258 2.04 -2.65 -4.83
N ALA A 259 1.57 -3.62 -5.59
CA ALA A 259 0.89 -4.81 -5.08
C ALA A 259 1.28 -6.03 -5.91
N VAL A 260 1.18 -7.21 -5.32
CA VAL A 260 1.36 -8.50 -6.01
C VAL A 260 0.04 -9.26 -5.97
N THR A 261 -0.33 -9.90 -7.08
CA THR A 261 -1.55 -10.71 -7.15
C THR A 261 -1.44 -11.95 -6.26
N ARG A 262 -2.60 -12.46 -5.79
CA ARG A 262 -2.62 -13.57 -4.82
C ARG A 262 -2.01 -14.87 -5.34
N ASP A 263 -2.01 -15.08 -6.64
CA ASP A 263 -1.37 -16.21 -7.31
C ASP A 263 0.14 -16.03 -7.51
N SER A 264 0.68 -14.88 -7.09
CA SER A 264 2.09 -14.48 -7.26
C SER A 264 2.53 -14.34 -8.74
N HIS A 265 1.59 -14.28 -9.70
CA HIS A 265 1.95 -14.23 -11.12
C HIS A 265 2.21 -12.80 -11.62
N HIS A 266 1.61 -11.79 -11.00
CA HIS A 266 1.75 -10.41 -11.44
C HIS A 266 2.11 -9.47 -10.31
N ALA A 267 3.03 -8.55 -10.59
CA ALA A 267 3.26 -7.36 -9.79
C ALA A 267 2.66 -6.14 -10.50
N LEU A 268 1.92 -5.31 -9.76
CA LEU A 268 1.25 -4.11 -10.25
C LEU A 268 1.99 -2.89 -9.72
N VAL A 269 2.47 -2.03 -10.60
CA VAL A 269 3.24 -0.83 -10.26
C VAL A 269 2.53 0.41 -10.77
N VAL A 270 2.18 1.31 -9.87
CA VAL A 270 1.55 2.60 -10.19
C VAL A 270 2.63 3.63 -10.53
N ASN A 271 2.56 4.21 -11.72
CA ASN A 271 3.50 5.18 -12.26
C ASN A 271 2.87 6.58 -12.20
N VAL A 272 3.18 7.33 -11.15
CA VAL A 272 2.55 8.64 -10.87
C VAL A 272 2.84 9.67 -11.95
N GLY A 273 4.06 9.62 -12.53
CA GLY A 273 4.50 10.61 -13.54
C GLY A 273 3.95 10.39 -14.95
N GLU A 274 3.22 9.28 -15.17
CA GLU A 274 2.62 8.95 -16.49
C GLU A 274 1.13 8.61 -16.38
N ASP A 275 0.54 8.71 -15.19
CA ASP A 275 -0.86 8.41 -14.94
C ASP A 275 -1.26 6.97 -15.31
N THR A 276 -0.29 6.04 -15.16
CA THR A 276 -0.44 4.65 -15.59
C THR A 276 -0.16 3.65 -14.48
N MET A 277 -0.56 2.40 -14.72
CA MET A 277 -0.15 1.22 -13.96
C MET A 277 0.50 0.22 -14.93
N SER A 278 1.71 -0.24 -14.58
CA SER A 278 2.39 -1.34 -15.26
C SER A 278 2.04 -2.67 -14.60
N VAL A 279 1.75 -3.68 -15.41
CA VAL A 279 1.60 -5.08 -14.99
C VAL A 279 2.87 -5.83 -15.38
N ILE A 280 3.51 -6.44 -14.39
CA ILE A 280 4.75 -7.19 -14.55
C ILE A 280 4.45 -8.67 -14.38
N ASP A 281 4.85 -9.51 -15.34
CA ASP A 281 4.90 -10.96 -15.17
C ASP A 281 6.09 -11.31 -14.27
N THR A 282 5.82 -11.94 -13.14
CA THR A 282 6.82 -12.22 -12.11
C THR A 282 7.79 -13.32 -12.51
N ALA A 283 7.35 -14.28 -13.33
CA ALA A 283 8.18 -15.39 -13.79
C ALA A 283 9.23 -14.94 -14.81
N THR A 284 8.84 -14.04 -15.73
CA THR A 284 9.75 -13.51 -16.77
C THR A 284 10.43 -12.21 -16.36
N SER A 285 9.94 -11.56 -15.29
CA SER A 285 10.40 -10.24 -14.84
C SER A 285 10.30 -9.18 -15.95
N THR A 286 9.19 -9.17 -16.71
CA THR A 286 8.96 -8.23 -17.81
C THR A 286 7.64 -7.50 -17.64
N VAL A 287 7.57 -6.23 -18.06
CA VAL A 287 6.30 -5.50 -18.17
C VAL A 287 5.51 -6.08 -19.35
N ILE A 288 4.32 -6.61 -19.08
CA ILE A 288 3.45 -7.23 -20.09
C ILE A 288 2.32 -6.31 -20.55
N SER A 289 1.94 -5.34 -19.72
CA SER A 289 0.97 -4.32 -20.12
C SER A 289 1.15 -3.04 -19.30
N THR A 290 0.64 -1.93 -19.85
CA THR A 290 0.57 -0.62 -19.16
C THR A 290 -0.77 0.00 -19.52
N SER A 291 -1.51 0.48 -18.53
CA SER A 291 -2.86 1.03 -18.68
C SER A 291 -2.98 2.36 -17.96
N TYR A 292 -3.73 3.30 -18.51
CA TYR A 292 -4.11 4.53 -17.85
C TYR A 292 -5.04 4.23 -16.65
N VAL A 293 -4.79 4.89 -15.52
CA VAL A 293 -5.51 4.61 -14.26
C VAL A 293 -6.03 5.86 -13.55
N GLY A 294 -6.11 6.98 -14.24
CA GLY A 294 -6.54 8.28 -13.72
C GLY A 294 -5.36 9.19 -13.41
N TYR A 295 -5.65 10.46 -13.17
CA TYR A 295 -4.64 11.50 -13.00
C TYR A 295 -3.98 11.47 -11.62
N SER A 296 -2.65 11.51 -11.63
CA SER A 296 -1.81 11.46 -10.42
C SER A 296 -2.13 10.26 -9.51
N PRO A 297 -2.06 9.02 -10.04
CA PRO A 297 -2.36 7.83 -9.25
C PRO A 297 -1.32 7.64 -8.15
N ASP A 298 -1.68 7.00 -7.01
CA ASP A 298 -0.74 6.86 -5.87
C ASP A 298 -0.56 5.41 -5.42
N GLN A 299 -1.64 4.72 -5.07
CA GLN A 299 -1.59 3.38 -4.48
C GLN A 299 -2.45 2.38 -5.25
N VAL A 300 -2.12 1.10 -5.08
CA VAL A 300 -2.89 -0.02 -5.60
C VAL A 300 -3.08 -1.08 -4.51
N ALA A 301 -4.28 -1.63 -4.44
CA ALA A 301 -4.58 -2.83 -3.66
C ALA A 301 -5.26 -3.87 -4.55
N VAL A 302 -5.00 -5.15 -4.26
CA VAL A 302 -5.56 -6.28 -5.02
C VAL A 302 -6.55 -7.03 -4.15
N ALA A 303 -7.77 -7.19 -4.64
CA ALA A 303 -8.82 -7.98 -4.02
C ALA A 303 -8.56 -9.49 -4.17
N PRO A 304 -9.29 -10.35 -3.41
CA PRO A 304 -9.18 -11.81 -3.53
C PRO A 304 -9.42 -12.38 -4.91
N ASP A 305 -10.24 -11.72 -5.72
CA ASP A 305 -10.58 -12.10 -7.09
C ASP A 305 -9.62 -11.49 -8.14
N SER A 306 -8.49 -10.96 -7.69
CA SER A 306 -7.47 -10.27 -8.48
C SER A 306 -7.90 -8.91 -9.05
N THR A 307 -9.06 -8.37 -8.69
CA THR A 307 -9.44 -7.01 -9.05
C THR A 307 -8.51 -6.01 -8.36
N ALA A 308 -7.92 -5.09 -9.12
CA ALA A 308 -7.06 -4.03 -8.62
C ALA A 308 -7.85 -2.74 -8.41
N TYR A 309 -7.64 -2.07 -7.28
CA TYR A 309 -8.18 -0.78 -6.91
C TYR A 309 -7.04 0.22 -6.85
N VAL A 310 -7.05 1.21 -7.74
CA VAL A 310 -5.98 2.22 -7.87
C VAL A 310 -6.52 3.58 -7.50
N THR A 311 -5.94 4.22 -6.51
CA THR A 311 -6.29 5.60 -6.15
C THR A 311 -5.73 6.58 -7.17
N ALA A 312 -6.55 7.51 -7.66
CA ALA A 312 -6.19 8.61 -8.55
C ALA A 312 -6.46 9.93 -7.84
N ARG A 313 -5.40 10.53 -7.29
CA ARG A 313 -5.45 11.72 -6.43
C ARG A 313 -6.02 12.93 -7.14
N GLY A 314 -5.53 13.17 -8.37
CA GLY A 314 -5.91 14.33 -9.16
C GLY A 314 -7.39 14.31 -9.60
N ASP A 315 -7.97 13.11 -9.75
CA ASP A 315 -9.38 12.95 -10.14
C ASP A 315 -10.32 12.78 -8.93
N GLY A 316 -9.77 12.52 -7.73
CA GLY A 316 -10.56 12.16 -6.57
C GLY A 316 -11.32 10.84 -6.74
N THR A 317 -10.71 9.87 -7.44
CA THR A 317 -11.36 8.60 -7.79
C THR A 317 -10.52 7.39 -7.38
N VAL A 318 -11.17 6.23 -7.40
CA VAL A 318 -10.53 4.91 -7.42
C VAL A 318 -10.86 4.25 -8.74
N THR A 319 -9.83 3.90 -9.52
CA THR A 319 -9.98 3.12 -10.75
C THR A 319 -9.99 1.64 -10.43
N VAL A 320 -10.95 0.91 -11.00
CA VAL A 320 -11.14 -0.54 -10.78
C VAL A 320 -10.72 -1.30 -12.03
N ILE A 321 -9.72 -2.18 -11.90
CA ILE A 321 -9.13 -2.91 -13.02
C ILE A 321 -9.18 -4.41 -12.72
N ARG A 322 -9.64 -5.19 -13.68
CA ARG A 322 -9.48 -6.64 -13.65
C ARG A 322 -8.30 -6.99 -14.54
N PRO A 323 -7.15 -7.39 -13.98
CA PRO A 323 -6.05 -7.90 -14.77
C PRO A 323 -6.52 -9.12 -15.56
N SER A 324 -6.37 -9.07 -16.88
CA SER A 324 -6.71 -10.17 -17.79
C SER A 324 -5.61 -11.21 -17.79
#